data_d1a7edd8c0b792eedd2d22ee7e53f856
#
_entry.id   d1a7edd8c0b792eedd2d22ee7e53f856
#
_cell.length_a   1.000
_cell.length_b   1.000
_cell.length_c   1.000
_cell.angle_alpha   90.00
_cell.angle_beta   90.00
_cell.angle_gamma   90.00
#
_symmetry.space_group_name_H-M   'P 1'
#
loop_
_entity.id
_entity.type
_entity.pdbx_description
1 polymer ?
#
loop_
_entity_poly.entity_id
_entity_poly.type
_entity_poly.pdbx_seq_one_letter_code
_entity_poly.pdbx_strand_id
1 'polypeptide(L)'
;MAPPIKDFFISLKDWIQERYWRMCFLPSTLLAVLLTLFFKLTLPLPMDAYNTIRVFFLTAIFTYSIGSITLAIWGVWSMLPIRLTRIQRHLLGLGALITGVFLGTTVAVIFVADMVGRSFWDMMNQILVFNIFITVVVVGLMVVYEQMRVRLETTLEKLKEKEVSEQRLLRLKTQAELSSLQARINPHFLFNSLNSIASLVTIDPKRAETAVEMLSKLLRFSLRSSERRKVQLVEEFEIVKTYLDLEKIRLGERLKYDIKVEGDVSMVCIPGMLLQPLVENCIKHGFSRKVSGGMIQVSATVDTGRCRIVVEDNGVGWTQKGRDGGIGLANIRERLNLYFGGRCTLELYNREGAVVDISFPVEGSCTVH
;
A
#
# COMPACT_ATOMS: atom_id res chain seq x y z
N MET A 1 7.99 -6.67 -44.37
CA MET A 1 8.75 -6.13 -45.51
C MET A 1 10.11 -5.70 -45.00
N ALA A 2 11.21 -6.22 -45.54
CA ALA A 2 12.55 -5.76 -45.22
C ALA A 2 12.75 -4.36 -45.82
N PRO A 3 13.38 -3.40 -45.13
CA PRO A 3 13.68 -2.09 -45.68
C PRO A 3 14.53 -2.23 -46.93
N PRO A 4 14.34 -1.35 -47.94
CA PRO A 4 15.15 -1.39 -49.15
C PRO A 4 16.64 -1.26 -48.76
N ILE A 5 17.50 -1.99 -49.47
CA ILE A 5 18.94 -2.09 -49.20
C ILE A 5 19.60 -0.71 -49.02
N LYS A 6 19.12 0.32 -49.70
CA LYS A 6 19.63 1.67 -49.60
C LYS A 6 19.39 2.30 -48.21
N ASP A 7 18.23 2.09 -47.62
CA ASP A 7 17.88 2.62 -46.29
C ASP A 7 18.67 1.87 -45.17
N PHE A 8 18.97 0.59 -45.40
CA PHE A 8 19.85 -0.19 -44.51
C PHE A 8 21.26 0.44 -44.46
N PHE A 9 21.87 0.77 -45.60
CA PHE A 9 23.22 1.36 -45.64
C PHE A 9 23.26 2.75 -45.04
N ILE A 10 22.20 3.57 -45.23
CA ILE A 10 22.11 4.92 -44.63
C ILE A 10 22.00 4.79 -43.10
N SER A 11 21.11 3.94 -42.62
CA SER A 11 20.95 3.67 -41.17
C SER A 11 22.22 3.10 -40.54
N LEU A 12 22.95 2.23 -41.26
CA LEU A 12 24.24 1.68 -40.79
C LEU A 12 25.31 2.78 -40.73
N LYS A 13 25.37 3.67 -41.71
CA LYS A 13 26.33 4.77 -41.72
C LYS A 13 26.10 5.73 -40.54
N ASP A 14 24.86 6.14 -40.30
CA ASP A 14 24.49 7.05 -39.21
C ASP A 14 24.75 6.38 -37.84
N TRP A 15 24.41 5.09 -37.69
CA TRP A 15 24.67 4.32 -36.49
C TRP A 15 26.17 4.20 -36.19
N ILE A 16 27.01 3.90 -37.24
CA ILE A 16 28.46 3.83 -37.10
C ILE A 16 29.01 5.21 -36.74
N GLN A 17 28.59 6.26 -37.41
CA GLN A 17 29.13 7.61 -37.21
C GLN A 17 28.83 8.13 -35.80
N GLU A 18 27.61 7.94 -35.27
CA GLU A 18 27.24 8.43 -33.95
C GLU A 18 27.88 7.57 -32.81
N ARG A 19 27.91 6.24 -32.94
CA ARG A 19 28.42 5.33 -31.92
C ARG A 19 29.91 5.10 -31.96
N TYR A 20 30.55 5.22 -33.16
CA TYR A 20 31.98 5.03 -33.31
C TYR A 20 32.79 5.94 -32.41
N TRP A 21 32.48 7.23 -32.33
CA TRP A 21 33.15 8.19 -31.48
C TRP A 21 33.03 7.85 -29.97
N ARG A 22 31.86 7.47 -29.55
CA ARG A 22 31.59 7.19 -28.12
C ARG A 22 32.05 5.80 -27.70
N MET A 23 31.89 4.79 -28.52
CA MET A 23 32.13 3.38 -28.16
C MET A 23 33.46 2.84 -28.62
N CYS A 24 34.06 3.38 -29.67
CA CYS A 24 35.33 2.92 -30.21
C CYS A 24 36.44 3.95 -30.04
N PHE A 25 36.26 5.16 -30.54
CA PHE A 25 37.35 6.15 -30.58
C PHE A 25 37.82 6.57 -29.19
N LEU A 26 36.93 7.06 -28.33
CA LEU A 26 37.28 7.47 -26.96
C LEU A 26 37.88 6.36 -26.10
N PRO A 27 37.24 5.16 -25.97
CA PRO A 27 37.81 4.06 -25.19
C PRO A 27 39.13 3.54 -25.75
N SER A 28 39.26 3.44 -27.08
CA SER A 28 40.50 2.98 -27.71
C SER A 28 41.65 3.95 -27.51
N THR A 29 41.38 5.27 -27.60
CA THR A 29 42.39 6.31 -27.32
C THR A 29 42.85 6.26 -25.88
N LEU A 30 41.88 6.21 -24.94
CA LEU A 30 42.18 6.12 -23.50
C LEU A 30 42.98 4.88 -23.19
N LEU A 31 42.60 3.72 -23.75
CA LEU A 31 43.30 2.46 -23.56
C LEU A 31 44.71 2.51 -24.16
N ALA A 32 44.91 3.10 -25.35
CA ALA A 32 46.23 3.27 -25.95
C ALA A 32 47.15 4.14 -25.08
N VAL A 33 46.63 5.22 -24.50
CA VAL A 33 47.37 6.06 -23.56
C VAL A 33 47.75 5.29 -22.30
N LEU A 34 46.80 4.58 -21.70
CA LEU A 34 47.02 3.78 -20.48
C LEU A 34 48.06 2.68 -20.71
N LEU A 35 47.96 1.96 -21.84
CA LEU A 35 48.91 0.94 -22.20
C LEU A 35 50.31 1.53 -22.46
N THR A 36 50.42 2.68 -23.11
CA THR A 36 51.69 3.36 -23.32
C THR A 36 52.34 3.76 -22.01
N LEU A 37 51.55 4.31 -21.05
CA LEU A 37 52.02 4.63 -19.71
C LEU A 37 52.45 3.37 -18.95
N PHE A 38 51.67 2.30 -19.03
CA PHE A 38 52.01 1.02 -18.42
C PHE A 38 53.33 0.46 -18.94
N PHE A 39 53.53 0.43 -20.27
CA PHE A 39 54.77 -0.02 -20.87
C PHE A 39 55.96 0.88 -20.49
N LYS A 40 55.73 2.18 -20.39
CA LYS A 40 56.77 3.12 -19.93
C LYS A 40 57.24 2.87 -18.49
N LEU A 41 56.30 2.43 -17.62
CA LEU A 41 56.59 2.15 -16.21
C LEU A 41 57.20 0.76 -15.95
N THR A 42 56.83 -0.22 -16.80
CA THR A 42 57.15 -1.61 -16.55
C THR A 42 58.33 -2.16 -17.37
N LEU A 43 58.59 -1.58 -18.55
CA LEU A 43 59.70 -2.03 -19.39
C LEU A 43 61.00 -1.26 -19.13
N PRO A 44 62.15 -1.93 -18.94
CA PRO A 44 63.44 -1.28 -18.72
C PRO A 44 64.05 -0.75 -20.02
N LEU A 45 63.24 -0.16 -20.89
CA LEU A 45 63.70 0.39 -22.16
C LEU A 45 63.99 1.90 -21.98
N PRO A 46 65.04 2.44 -22.62
CA PRO A 46 65.26 3.89 -22.64
C PRO A 46 64.10 4.54 -23.40
N MET A 47 63.14 5.06 -22.64
CA MET A 47 61.93 5.71 -23.15
C MET A 47 62.21 7.19 -23.38
N ASP A 48 63.00 7.51 -24.39
CA ASP A 48 63.07 8.82 -24.95
C ASP A 48 61.76 9.19 -25.68
N ALA A 49 61.61 10.44 -26.06
CA ALA A 49 60.35 10.92 -26.69
C ALA A 49 60.03 10.11 -27.95
N TYR A 50 61.01 9.71 -28.71
CA TYR A 50 60.84 8.95 -29.96
C TYR A 50 60.23 7.53 -29.69
N ASN A 51 60.82 6.81 -28.74
CA ASN A 51 60.33 5.48 -28.38
C ASN A 51 58.96 5.52 -27.74
N THR A 52 58.66 6.54 -26.90
CA THR A 52 57.34 6.77 -26.31
C THR A 52 56.29 6.99 -27.40
N ILE A 53 56.55 7.84 -28.37
CA ILE A 53 55.65 8.09 -29.51
C ILE A 53 55.44 6.82 -30.33
N ARG A 54 56.51 6.06 -30.61
CA ARG A 54 56.41 4.80 -31.34
C ARG A 54 55.56 3.76 -30.64
N VAL A 55 55.72 3.57 -29.33
CA VAL A 55 54.86 2.65 -28.52
C VAL A 55 53.42 3.12 -28.53
N PHE A 56 53.18 4.41 -28.43
CA PHE A 56 51.81 4.96 -28.52
C PHE A 56 51.14 4.64 -29.85
N PHE A 57 51.82 4.86 -30.97
CA PHE A 57 51.26 4.54 -32.28
C PHE A 57 51.00 3.06 -32.46
N LEU A 58 51.90 2.19 -31.97
CA LEU A 58 51.70 0.75 -32.02
C LEU A 58 50.51 0.31 -31.19
N THR A 59 50.40 0.76 -29.95
CA THR A 59 49.24 0.43 -29.07
C THR A 59 47.94 1.01 -29.64
N ALA A 60 47.98 2.18 -30.28
CA ALA A 60 46.82 2.77 -30.93
C ALA A 60 46.36 1.92 -32.13
N ILE A 61 47.26 1.46 -33.01
CA ILE A 61 46.92 0.56 -34.14
C ILE A 61 46.21 -0.71 -33.63
N PHE A 62 46.71 -1.34 -32.58
CA PHE A 62 46.08 -2.52 -31.98
C PHE A 62 44.70 -2.24 -31.42
N THR A 63 44.58 -1.19 -30.58
CA THR A 63 43.31 -0.90 -29.91
C THR A 63 42.23 -0.44 -30.89
N TYR A 64 42.59 0.36 -31.90
CA TYR A 64 41.65 0.80 -32.94
C TYR A 64 41.25 -0.32 -33.88
N SER A 65 42.17 -1.21 -34.29
CA SER A 65 41.85 -2.36 -35.13
C SER A 65 40.86 -3.29 -34.44
N ILE A 66 41.11 -3.62 -33.17
CA ILE A 66 40.21 -4.47 -32.37
C ILE A 66 38.85 -3.78 -32.17
N GLY A 67 38.87 -2.53 -31.74
CA GLY A 67 37.63 -1.78 -31.45
C GLY A 67 36.75 -1.60 -32.68
N SER A 68 37.36 -1.24 -33.83
CA SER A 68 36.61 -1.01 -35.08
C SER A 68 35.98 -2.30 -35.62
N ILE A 69 36.73 -3.40 -35.62
CA ILE A 69 36.22 -4.69 -36.11
C ILE A 69 35.14 -5.23 -35.18
N THR A 70 35.34 -5.15 -33.86
CA THR A 70 34.32 -5.56 -32.87
C THR A 70 33.02 -4.73 -33.06
N LEU A 71 33.13 -3.41 -33.22
CA LEU A 71 32.00 -2.55 -33.42
C LEU A 71 31.29 -2.83 -34.74
N ALA A 72 32.04 -3.08 -35.84
CA ALA A 72 31.45 -3.43 -37.12
C ALA A 72 30.66 -4.75 -37.05
N ILE A 73 31.24 -5.79 -36.44
CA ILE A 73 30.54 -7.07 -36.23
C ILE A 73 29.27 -6.87 -35.40
N TRP A 74 29.39 -6.15 -34.28
CA TRP A 74 28.22 -5.85 -33.43
C TRP A 74 27.16 -5.05 -34.16
N GLY A 75 27.56 -4.05 -34.95
CA GLY A 75 26.65 -3.23 -35.76
C GLY A 75 25.84 -4.05 -36.75
N VAL A 76 26.52 -4.91 -37.54
CA VAL A 76 25.84 -5.80 -38.47
C VAL A 76 24.84 -6.73 -37.73
N TRP A 77 25.25 -7.33 -36.63
CA TRP A 77 24.37 -8.20 -35.85
C TRP A 77 23.18 -7.48 -35.24
N SER A 78 23.35 -6.25 -34.77
CA SER A 78 22.25 -5.46 -34.18
C SER A 78 21.18 -5.06 -35.18
N MET A 79 21.49 -5.05 -36.47
CA MET A 79 20.56 -4.68 -37.54
C MET A 79 19.83 -5.88 -38.16
N LEU A 80 20.25 -7.11 -37.85
CA LEU A 80 19.53 -8.28 -38.33
C LEU A 80 18.15 -8.39 -37.65
N PRO A 81 17.05 -8.59 -38.40
CA PRO A 81 15.68 -8.67 -37.90
C PRO A 81 15.39 -10.02 -37.22
N ILE A 82 16.31 -10.53 -36.42
CA ILE A 82 16.19 -11.82 -35.72
C ILE A 82 15.70 -11.54 -34.27
N ARG A 83 14.57 -12.11 -33.91
CA ARG A 83 14.08 -12.08 -32.52
C ARG A 83 14.93 -13.01 -31.64
N LEU A 84 16.00 -12.48 -31.10
CA LEU A 84 16.91 -13.21 -30.22
C LEU A 84 16.47 -13.12 -28.77
N THR A 85 16.56 -14.23 -28.05
CA THR A 85 16.45 -14.25 -26.60
C THR A 85 17.61 -13.45 -25.95
N ARG A 86 17.49 -13.06 -24.69
CA ARG A 86 18.55 -12.35 -23.96
C ARG A 86 19.87 -13.14 -24.02
N ILE A 87 19.82 -14.44 -23.74
CA ILE A 87 21.00 -15.33 -23.74
C ILE A 87 21.67 -15.36 -25.12
N GLN A 88 20.89 -15.49 -26.19
CA GLN A 88 21.42 -15.49 -27.56
C GLN A 88 22.12 -14.18 -27.92
N ARG A 89 21.58 -13.04 -27.48
CA ARG A 89 22.21 -11.72 -27.67
C ARG A 89 23.57 -11.62 -26.96
N HIS A 90 23.68 -12.14 -25.74
CA HIS A 90 24.96 -12.14 -25.01
C HIS A 90 25.98 -13.08 -25.66
N LEU A 91 25.57 -14.27 -26.07
CA LEU A 91 26.43 -15.20 -26.77
C LEU A 91 26.97 -14.63 -28.10
N LEU A 92 26.10 -13.94 -28.83
CA LEU A 92 26.50 -13.27 -30.08
C LEU A 92 27.43 -12.09 -29.82
N GLY A 93 27.17 -11.29 -28.78
CA GLY A 93 28.05 -10.20 -28.36
C GLY A 93 29.45 -10.73 -27.98
N LEU A 94 29.51 -11.84 -27.28
CA LEU A 94 30.74 -12.52 -26.92
C LEU A 94 31.45 -13.03 -28.15
N GLY A 95 30.74 -13.67 -29.07
CA GLY A 95 31.30 -14.12 -30.37
C GLY A 95 31.88 -12.98 -31.19
N ALA A 96 31.15 -11.82 -31.25
CA ALA A 96 31.62 -10.62 -31.92
C ALA A 96 32.90 -10.05 -31.27
N LEU A 97 32.98 -10.05 -29.96
CA LEU A 97 34.16 -9.60 -29.21
C LEU A 97 35.39 -10.51 -29.53
N ILE A 98 35.23 -11.82 -29.39
CA ILE A 98 36.33 -12.80 -29.66
C ILE A 98 36.81 -12.67 -31.10
N THR A 99 35.88 -12.64 -32.06
CA THR A 99 36.19 -12.50 -33.48
C THR A 99 36.89 -11.18 -33.77
N GLY A 100 36.38 -10.06 -33.17
CA GLY A 100 36.97 -8.74 -33.31
C GLY A 100 38.36 -8.63 -32.75
N VAL A 101 38.62 -9.24 -31.59
CA VAL A 101 39.97 -9.31 -31.00
C VAL A 101 40.92 -10.08 -31.92
N PHE A 102 40.50 -11.28 -32.38
CA PHE A 102 41.34 -12.10 -33.26
C PHE A 102 41.65 -11.43 -34.61
N LEU A 103 40.66 -10.96 -35.33
CA LEU A 103 40.83 -10.29 -36.61
C LEU A 103 41.60 -8.97 -36.47
N GLY A 104 41.24 -8.17 -35.42
CA GLY A 104 41.89 -6.90 -35.17
C GLY A 104 43.37 -7.02 -34.85
N THR A 105 43.73 -8.04 -34.04
CA THR A 105 45.14 -8.31 -33.76
C THR A 105 45.89 -8.85 -34.97
N THR A 106 45.27 -9.69 -35.79
CA THR A 106 45.90 -10.19 -37.04
C THR A 106 46.21 -9.02 -37.96
N VAL A 107 45.25 -8.10 -38.21
CA VAL A 107 45.46 -6.90 -39.03
C VAL A 107 46.58 -6.04 -38.44
N ALA A 108 46.58 -5.78 -37.14
CA ALA A 108 47.57 -4.95 -36.48
C ALA A 108 48.99 -5.58 -36.58
N VAL A 109 49.11 -6.91 -36.40
CA VAL A 109 50.40 -7.63 -36.52
C VAL A 109 50.96 -7.56 -37.94
N ILE A 110 50.11 -7.64 -38.98
CA ILE A 110 50.53 -7.50 -40.38
C ILE A 110 51.27 -6.17 -40.61
N PHE A 111 50.69 -5.07 -40.11
CA PHE A 111 51.25 -3.71 -40.26
C PHE A 111 52.48 -3.48 -39.38
N VAL A 112 52.53 -4.09 -38.18
CA VAL A 112 53.55 -3.78 -37.20
C VAL A 112 54.77 -4.70 -37.33
N ALA A 113 54.60 -5.96 -37.74
CA ALA A 113 55.69 -6.93 -37.88
C ALA A 113 56.79 -6.44 -38.86
N ASP A 114 56.35 -5.87 -39.97
CA ASP A 114 57.25 -5.33 -41.01
C ASP A 114 57.98 -4.08 -40.47
N MET A 115 57.29 -3.22 -39.75
CA MET A 115 57.88 -2.00 -39.12
C MET A 115 58.93 -2.30 -38.06
N VAL A 116 58.78 -3.44 -37.34
CA VAL A 116 59.64 -3.82 -36.21
C VAL A 116 60.75 -4.80 -36.65
N GLY A 117 60.68 -5.32 -37.87
CA GLY A 117 61.64 -6.29 -38.40
C GLY A 117 61.58 -7.66 -37.70
N ARG A 118 60.40 -8.04 -37.16
CA ARG A 118 60.18 -9.35 -36.53
C ARG A 118 59.29 -10.23 -37.42
N SER A 119 59.44 -11.57 -37.25
CA SER A 119 58.53 -12.50 -37.92
C SER A 119 57.07 -12.30 -37.45
N PHE A 120 56.17 -12.34 -38.40
CA PHE A 120 54.72 -12.32 -38.14
C PHE A 120 54.30 -13.38 -37.09
N TRP A 121 54.80 -14.57 -37.22
CA TRP A 121 54.46 -15.71 -36.34
C TRP A 121 54.93 -15.51 -34.91
N ASP A 122 56.15 -14.98 -34.70
CA ASP A 122 56.67 -14.72 -33.34
C ASP A 122 55.86 -13.64 -32.61
N MET A 123 55.53 -12.60 -33.32
CA MET A 123 54.65 -11.54 -32.77
C MET A 123 53.25 -12.06 -32.46
N MET A 124 52.67 -12.83 -33.37
CA MET A 124 51.33 -13.39 -33.20
C MET A 124 51.27 -14.29 -31.95
N ASN A 125 52.25 -15.21 -31.77
CA ASN A 125 52.27 -16.07 -30.58
C ASN A 125 52.40 -15.30 -29.26
N GLN A 126 53.23 -14.26 -29.20
CA GLN A 126 53.38 -13.45 -28.00
C GLN A 126 52.08 -12.68 -27.66
N ILE A 127 51.37 -12.15 -28.66
CA ILE A 127 50.18 -11.38 -28.46
C ILE A 127 48.94 -12.25 -28.19
N LEU A 128 48.93 -13.49 -28.71
CA LEU A 128 47.82 -14.42 -28.53
C LEU A 128 47.51 -14.68 -27.05
N VAL A 129 48.52 -14.96 -26.25
CA VAL A 129 48.39 -15.26 -24.81
C VAL A 129 47.81 -14.04 -24.08
N PHE A 130 48.31 -12.84 -24.42
CA PHE A 130 47.83 -11.59 -23.82
C PHE A 130 46.37 -11.30 -24.22
N ASN A 131 46.01 -11.54 -25.46
CA ASN A 131 44.64 -11.37 -25.95
C ASN A 131 43.66 -12.33 -25.27
N ILE A 132 44.04 -13.58 -25.09
CA ILE A 132 43.25 -14.57 -24.35
C ILE A 132 43.02 -14.09 -22.92
N PHE A 133 44.07 -13.65 -22.23
CA PHE A 133 43.97 -13.14 -20.87
C PHE A 133 42.99 -11.95 -20.75
N ILE A 134 43.17 -10.93 -21.60
CA ILE A 134 42.26 -9.74 -21.60
C ILE A 134 40.83 -10.16 -21.92
N THR A 135 40.63 -11.05 -22.89
CA THR A 135 39.29 -11.52 -23.27
C THR A 135 38.61 -12.21 -22.08
N VAL A 136 39.31 -13.07 -21.36
CA VAL A 136 38.79 -13.75 -20.16
C VAL A 136 38.41 -12.75 -19.08
N VAL A 137 39.23 -11.73 -18.83
CA VAL A 137 38.95 -10.67 -17.83
C VAL A 137 37.73 -9.85 -18.24
N VAL A 138 37.67 -9.43 -19.51
CA VAL A 138 36.52 -8.61 -19.99
C VAL A 138 35.24 -9.42 -19.95
N VAL A 139 35.26 -10.67 -20.36
CA VAL A 139 34.11 -11.58 -20.28
C VAL A 139 33.67 -11.78 -18.82
N GLY A 140 34.63 -12.02 -17.93
CA GLY A 140 34.35 -12.15 -16.49
C GLY A 140 33.66 -10.91 -15.91
N LEU A 141 34.19 -9.73 -16.22
CA LEU A 141 33.60 -8.46 -15.81
C LEU A 141 32.18 -8.25 -16.39
N MET A 142 31.99 -8.61 -17.66
CA MET A 142 30.67 -8.53 -18.31
C MET A 142 29.64 -9.43 -17.65
N VAL A 143 30.03 -10.66 -17.30
CA VAL A 143 29.16 -11.61 -16.59
C VAL A 143 28.77 -11.08 -15.20
N VAL A 144 29.76 -10.57 -14.45
CA VAL A 144 29.51 -9.96 -13.12
C VAL A 144 28.59 -8.76 -13.24
N TYR A 145 28.84 -7.87 -14.20
CA TYR A 145 28.01 -6.69 -14.44
C TYR A 145 26.56 -7.09 -14.76
N GLU A 146 26.35 -8.08 -15.64
CA GLU A 146 25.00 -8.52 -16.00
C GLU A 146 24.28 -9.17 -14.80
N GLN A 147 24.99 -9.98 -14.00
CA GLN A 147 24.43 -10.53 -12.78
C GLN A 147 24.00 -9.44 -11.77
N MET A 148 24.85 -8.43 -11.58
CA MET A 148 24.53 -7.30 -10.71
C MET A 148 23.33 -6.52 -11.22
N ARG A 149 23.28 -6.28 -12.53
CA ARG A 149 22.15 -5.58 -13.17
C ARG A 149 20.84 -6.32 -12.98
N VAL A 150 20.81 -7.63 -13.26
CA VAL A 150 19.61 -8.47 -13.07
C VAL A 150 19.16 -8.47 -11.60
N ARG A 151 20.11 -8.58 -10.66
CA ARG A 151 19.79 -8.50 -9.22
C ARG A 151 19.21 -7.15 -8.84
N LEU A 152 19.76 -6.07 -9.37
CA LEU A 152 19.26 -4.72 -9.10
C LEU A 152 17.83 -4.54 -9.65
N GLU A 153 17.58 -4.95 -10.90
CA GLU A 153 16.25 -4.88 -11.51
C GLU A 153 15.21 -5.66 -10.68
N THR A 154 15.53 -6.91 -10.30
CA THR A 154 14.61 -7.73 -9.49
C THR A 154 14.38 -7.17 -8.08
N THR A 155 15.38 -6.55 -7.48
CA THR A 155 15.25 -5.92 -6.16
C THR A 155 14.38 -4.67 -6.24
N LEU A 156 14.56 -3.86 -7.27
CA LEU A 156 13.73 -2.67 -7.51
C LEU A 156 12.27 -3.03 -7.78
N GLU A 157 12.00 -4.10 -8.54
CA GLU A 157 10.64 -4.60 -8.76
C GLU A 157 9.98 -5.03 -7.45
N LYS A 158 10.69 -5.82 -6.62
CA LYS A 158 10.19 -6.24 -5.30
C LYS A 158 9.92 -5.07 -4.36
N LEU A 159 10.78 -4.04 -4.37
CA LEU A 159 10.57 -2.84 -3.57
C LEU A 159 9.31 -2.08 -4.02
N LYS A 160 9.10 -1.93 -5.33
CA LYS A 160 7.89 -1.31 -5.88
C LYS A 160 6.62 -2.09 -5.52
N GLU A 161 6.65 -3.41 -5.65
CA GLU A 161 5.51 -4.26 -5.25
C GLU A 161 5.19 -4.12 -3.75
N LYS A 162 6.21 -4.09 -2.91
CA LYS A 162 6.06 -3.89 -1.47
C LYS A 162 5.45 -2.51 -1.16
N GLU A 163 5.95 -1.46 -1.78
CA GLU A 163 5.42 -0.10 -1.60
C GLU A 163 3.94 0.00 -2.02
N VAL A 164 3.58 -0.57 -3.18
CA VAL A 164 2.19 -0.62 -3.64
C VAL A 164 1.30 -1.40 -2.68
N SER A 165 1.79 -2.53 -2.14
CA SER A 165 1.03 -3.33 -1.18
C SER A 165 0.81 -2.60 0.14
N GLU A 166 1.82 -1.90 0.66
CA GLU A 166 1.72 -1.08 1.88
C GLU A 166 0.73 0.08 1.69
N GLN A 167 0.78 0.79 0.56
CA GLN A 167 -0.19 1.84 0.23
C GLN A 167 -1.61 1.30 0.14
N ARG A 168 -1.79 0.10 -0.44
CA ARG A 168 -3.11 -0.55 -0.52
C ARG A 168 -3.64 -0.91 0.86
N LEU A 169 -2.81 -1.47 1.72
CA LEU A 169 -3.18 -1.80 3.11
C LEU A 169 -3.57 -0.54 3.90
N LEU A 170 -2.80 0.54 3.76
CA LEU A 170 -3.11 1.81 4.42
C LEU A 170 -4.46 2.37 3.93
N ARG A 171 -4.72 2.35 2.62
CA ARG A 171 -6.02 2.78 2.06
C ARG A 171 -7.18 1.94 2.58
N LEU A 172 -7.03 0.61 2.61
CA LEU A 172 -8.06 -0.29 3.13
C LEU A 172 -8.31 -0.05 4.61
N LYS A 173 -7.26 0.16 5.40
CA LYS A 173 -7.36 0.52 6.82
C LYS A 173 -8.13 1.82 7.01
N THR A 174 -7.75 2.89 6.32
CA THR A 174 -8.42 4.19 6.38
C THR A 174 -9.88 4.09 5.94
N GLN A 175 -10.17 3.34 4.88
CA GLN A 175 -11.53 3.11 4.41
C GLN A 175 -12.36 2.33 5.43
N ALA A 176 -11.79 1.31 6.07
CA ALA A 176 -12.45 0.55 7.13
C ALA A 176 -12.72 1.44 8.36
N GLU A 177 -11.76 2.28 8.75
CA GLU A 177 -11.93 3.26 9.85
C GLU A 177 -13.04 4.27 9.52
N LEU A 178 -13.05 4.84 8.31
CA LEU A 178 -14.12 5.74 7.85
C LEU A 178 -15.48 5.05 7.82
N SER A 179 -15.55 3.84 7.28
CA SER A 179 -16.79 3.06 7.23
C SER A 179 -17.30 2.73 8.64
N SER A 180 -16.38 2.38 9.56
CA SER A 180 -16.71 2.17 10.97
C SER A 180 -17.22 3.45 11.64
N LEU A 181 -16.62 4.61 11.35
CA LEU A 181 -17.05 5.89 11.86
C LEU A 181 -18.44 6.27 11.32
N GLN A 182 -18.68 6.08 10.01
CA GLN A 182 -19.97 6.32 9.38
C GLN A 182 -21.08 5.39 9.90
N ALA A 183 -20.76 4.11 10.15
CA ALA A 183 -21.71 3.15 10.69
C ALA A 183 -22.17 3.46 12.13
N ARG A 184 -21.38 4.26 12.88
CA ARG A 184 -21.69 4.65 14.27
C ARG A 184 -22.78 5.72 14.36
N ILE A 185 -22.92 6.53 13.31
CA ILE A 185 -24.00 7.50 13.19
C ILE A 185 -25.04 6.87 12.26
N ASN A 186 -26.20 6.49 12.77
CA ASN A 186 -27.27 5.97 11.93
C ASN A 186 -27.68 7.03 10.88
N PRO A 187 -27.28 6.88 9.57
CA PRO A 187 -27.53 7.92 8.58
C PRO A 187 -29.01 8.23 8.39
N HIS A 188 -29.83 7.19 8.49
CA HIS A 188 -31.28 7.32 8.34
C HIS A 188 -31.90 8.14 9.50
N PHE A 189 -31.45 7.94 10.73
CA PHE A 189 -31.84 8.75 11.87
C PHE A 189 -31.44 10.21 11.66
N LEU A 190 -30.19 10.46 11.23
CA LEU A 190 -29.67 11.81 10.99
C LEU A 190 -30.52 12.57 9.94
N PHE A 191 -30.76 11.93 8.77
CA PHE A 191 -31.60 12.54 7.71
C PHE A 191 -33.00 12.80 8.17
N ASN A 192 -33.62 11.90 8.91
CA ASN A 192 -34.99 12.11 9.43
C ASN A 192 -35.05 13.21 10.46
N SER A 193 -34.05 13.31 11.34
CA SER A 193 -33.98 14.39 12.34
C SER A 193 -33.81 15.76 11.68
N LEU A 194 -32.89 15.87 10.69
CA LEU A 194 -32.67 17.09 9.93
C LEU A 194 -33.93 17.53 9.16
N ASN A 195 -34.66 16.61 8.55
CA ASN A 195 -35.91 16.89 7.86
C ASN A 195 -37.01 17.42 8.85
N SER A 196 -37.10 16.78 10.02
CA SER A 196 -38.02 17.24 11.07
C SER A 196 -37.66 18.63 11.60
N ILE A 197 -36.37 18.89 11.81
CA ILE A 197 -35.86 20.20 12.20
C ILE A 197 -36.20 21.25 11.13
N ALA A 198 -35.92 20.94 9.84
CA ALA A 198 -36.21 21.86 8.74
C ALA A 198 -37.70 22.22 8.67
N SER A 199 -38.60 21.28 8.91
CA SER A 199 -40.05 21.58 8.96
C SER A 199 -40.45 22.43 10.17
N LEU A 200 -39.74 22.34 11.29
CA LEU A 200 -39.97 23.13 12.47
C LEU A 200 -39.46 24.57 12.35
N VAL A 201 -38.45 24.85 11.56
CA VAL A 201 -37.85 26.19 11.43
C VAL A 201 -38.88 27.26 11.11
N THR A 202 -39.88 26.95 10.29
CA THR A 202 -40.94 27.88 9.90
C THR A 202 -42.16 27.88 10.85
N ILE A 203 -42.38 26.77 11.58
CA ILE A 203 -43.59 26.59 12.41
C ILE A 203 -43.31 26.95 13.87
N ASP A 204 -42.18 26.48 14.41
CA ASP A 204 -41.77 26.70 15.80
C ASP A 204 -40.24 26.81 15.87
N PRO A 205 -39.66 28.00 15.61
CA PRO A 205 -38.23 28.22 15.59
C PRO A 205 -37.51 27.84 16.89
N LYS A 206 -38.12 28.06 18.05
CA LYS A 206 -37.54 27.71 19.35
C LYS A 206 -37.41 26.20 19.53
N ARG A 207 -38.42 25.46 19.09
CA ARG A 207 -38.40 24.01 19.13
C ARG A 207 -37.41 23.43 18.12
N ALA A 208 -37.24 24.09 16.97
CA ALA A 208 -36.21 23.75 16.02
C ALA A 208 -34.78 23.93 16.60
N GLU A 209 -34.54 25.06 17.29
CA GLU A 209 -33.25 25.32 17.98
C GLU A 209 -32.95 24.24 19.02
N THR A 210 -33.93 23.94 19.90
CA THR A 210 -33.78 22.83 20.88
C THR A 210 -33.47 21.49 20.23
N ALA A 211 -34.13 21.19 19.10
CA ALA A 211 -33.88 19.94 18.37
C ALA A 211 -32.46 19.87 17.77
N VAL A 212 -31.89 21.00 17.30
CA VAL A 212 -30.49 21.08 16.84
C VAL A 212 -29.52 20.85 18.00
N GLU A 213 -29.79 21.42 19.17
CA GLU A 213 -28.97 21.19 20.37
C GLU A 213 -28.99 19.73 20.80
N MET A 214 -30.17 19.10 20.84
CA MET A 214 -30.35 17.68 21.14
C MET A 214 -29.53 16.80 20.15
N LEU A 215 -29.67 17.07 18.85
CA LEU A 215 -28.92 16.34 17.81
C LEU A 215 -27.42 16.53 17.99
N SER A 216 -26.95 17.74 18.27
CA SER A 216 -25.55 18.03 18.55
C SER A 216 -25.04 17.28 19.78
N LYS A 217 -25.83 17.16 20.86
CA LYS A 217 -25.49 16.38 22.07
C LYS A 217 -25.34 14.91 21.74
N LEU A 218 -26.26 14.32 20.97
CA LEU A 218 -26.21 12.91 20.55
C LEU A 218 -24.99 12.61 19.70
N LEU A 219 -24.66 13.45 18.71
CA LEU A 219 -23.52 13.29 17.86
C LEU A 219 -22.20 13.36 18.64
N ARG A 220 -22.06 14.35 19.53
CA ARG A 220 -20.87 14.48 20.40
C ARG A 220 -20.70 13.29 21.34
N PHE A 221 -21.78 12.76 21.90
CA PHE A 221 -21.70 11.56 22.74
C PHE A 221 -21.29 10.33 21.92
N SER A 222 -21.89 10.11 20.76
CA SER A 222 -21.54 9.00 19.87
C SER A 222 -20.05 8.99 19.48
N LEU A 223 -19.48 10.15 19.21
CA LEU A 223 -18.06 10.29 18.89
C LEU A 223 -17.17 10.00 20.12
N ARG A 224 -17.50 10.59 21.30
CA ARG A 224 -16.71 10.42 22.53
C ARG A 224 -16.79 9.02 23.12
N SER A 225 -17.97 8.41 23.17
CA SER A 225 -18.16 7.08 23.73
C SER A 225 -17.53 5.97 22.91
N SER A 226 -17.18 6.27 21.65
CA SER A 226 -16.42 5.35 20.80
C SER A 226 -14.94 5.24 21.21
N GLU A 227 -14.38 6.26 21.83
CA GLU A 227 -12.99 6.30 22.31
C GLU A 227 -12.88 5.82 23.75
N ARG A 228 -13.95 5.97 24.54
CA ARG A 228 -14.01 5.54 25.94
C ARG A 228 -14.48 4.11 26.06
N ARG A 229 -13.72 3.31 26.80
CA ARG A 229 -14.10 1.92 27.09
C ARG A 229 -15.29 1.80 28.02
N LYS A 230 -15.55 2.82 28.84
CA LYS A 230 -16.62 2.87 29.83
C LYS A 230 -17.21 4.28 29.99
N VAL A 231 -18.50 4.35 30.30
CA VAL A 231 -19.25 5.57 30.60
C VAL A 231 -20.12 5.37 31.83
N GLN A 232 -20.53 6.45 32.48
CA GLN A 232 -21.47 6.36 33.58
C GLN A 232 -22.86 6.00 33.07
N LEU A 233 -23.60 5.17 33.79
CA LEU A 233 -24.97 4.81 33.43
C LEU A 233 -25.90 6.01 33.34
N VAL A 234 -25.66 7.01 34.16
CA VAL A 234 -26.40 8.29 34.12
C VAL A 234 -26.25 9.00 32.78
N GLU A 235 -25.02 9.01 32.20
CA GLU A 235 -24.79 9.62 30.90
C GLU A 235 -25.56 8.88 29.80
N GLU A 236 -25.61 7.55 29.82
CA GLU A 236 -26.41 6.75 28.85
C GLU A 236 -27.89 7.02 28.97
N PHE A 237 -28.42 7.15 30.18
CA PHE A 237 -29.85 7.55 30.38
C PHE A 237 -30.15 8.91 29.85
N GLU A 238 -29.28 9.90 30.08
CA GLU A 238 -29.46 11.24 29.50
C GLU A 238 -29.47 11.23 27.98
N ILE A 239 -28.62 10.42 27.38
CA ILE A 239 -28.55 10.27 25.92
C ILE A 239 -29.79 9.56 25.38
N VAL A 240 -30.23 8.49 26.03
CA VAL A 240 -31.48 7.80 25.69
C VAL A 240 -32.67 8.74 25.76
N LYS A 241 -32.78 9.55 26.82
CA LYS A 241 -33.81 10.57 26.94
C LYS A 241 -33.76 11.59 25.81
N THR A 242 -32.56 12.12 25.54
CA THR A 242 -32.35 13.08 24.43
C THR A 242 -32.75 12.49 23.09
N TYR A 243 -32.42 11.21 22.84
CA TYR A 243 -32.79 10.48 21.64
C TYR A 243 -34.32 10.32 21.52
N LEU A 244 -35.00 9.90 22.61
CA LEU A 244 -36.43 9.72 22.64
C LEU A 244 -37.19 11.04 22.48
N ASP A 245 -36.68 12.13 23.09
CA ASP A 245 -37.24 13.47 22.91
C ASP A 245 -37.15 13.93 21.45
N LEU A 246 -36.04 13.72 20.79
CA LEU A 246 -35.86 14.04 19.38
C LEU A 246 -36.76 13.17 18.46
N GLU A 247 -36.90 11.89 18.76
CA GLU A 247 -37.80 10.99 18.04
C GLU A 247 -39.29 11.37 18.29
N LYS A 248 -39.64 11.86 19.47
CA LYS A 248 -40.97 12.36 19.78
C LYS A 248 -41.34 13.62 18.99
N ILE A 249 -40.35 14.46 18.65
CA ILE A 249 -40.57 15.58 17.71
C ILE A 249 -41.03 15.06 16.35
N ARG A 250 -40.44 13.94 15.88
CA ARG A 250 -40.73 13.33 14.58
C ARG A 250 -42.05 12.52 14.58
N LEU A 251 -42.27 11.73 15.61
CA LEU A 251 -43.36 10.78 15.70
C LEU A 251 -44.61 11.33 16.36
N GLY A 252 -44.47 12.45 17.07
CA GLY A 252 -45.56 13.09 17.79
C GLY A 252 -46.17 12.19 18.88
N GLU A 253 -47.47 12.16 18.98
CA GLU A 253 -48.23 11.37 19.97
C GLU A 253 -48.13 9.85 19.73
N ARG A 254 -47.54 9.44 18.60
CA ARG A 254 -47.33 8.02 18.32
C ARG A 254 -46.19 7.40 19.18
N LEU A 255 -45.30 8.22 19.75
CA LEU A 255 -44.25 7.78 20.64
C LEU A 255 -44.56 8.22 22.07
N LYS A 256 -44.80 7.25 22.94
CA LYS A 256 -44.79 7.42 24.39
C LYS A 256 -43.59 6.72 25.00
N TYR A 257 -42.99 7.29 25.99
CA TYR A 257 -41.90 6.65 26.70
C TYR A 257 -41.91 6.99 28.19
N ASP A 258 -41.34 6.12 29.01
CA ASP A 258 -41.13 6.29 30.43
C ASP A 258 -39.71 5.83 30.81
N ILE A 259 -39.02 6.61 31.63
CA ILE A 259 -37.66 6.28 32.10
C ILE A 259 -37.68 6.28 33.63
N LYS A 260 -37.39 5.14 34.23
CA LYS A 260 -37.37 4.96 35.70
C LYS A 260 -35.99 4.49 36.17
N VAL A 261 -35.47 5.18 37.16
CA VAL A 261 -34.20 4.82 37.79
C VAL A 261 -34.42 4.69 39.29
N GLU A 262 -34.15 3.51 39.83
CA GLU A 262 -34.32 3.21 41.23
C GLU A 262 -32.97 2.83 41.86
N GLY A 263 -32.64 3.42 43.00
CA GLY A 263 -31.32 3.25 43.63
C GLY A 263 -30.27 4.25 43.12
N ASP A 264 -29.07 4.16 43.64
CA ASP A 264 -27.97 5.05 43.24
C ASP A 264 -27.22 4.46 42.07
N VAL A 265 -27.46 5.03 40.89
CA VAL A 265 -26.80 4.67 39.63
C VAL A 265 -25.58 5.56 39.29
N SER A 266 -25.26 6.54 40.16
CA SER A 266 -24.19 7.52 39.90
C SER A 266 -22.80 6.86 39.78
N MET A 267 -22.57 5.76 40.47
CA MET A 267 -21.32 5.00 40.47
C MET A 267 -21.32 3.84 39.47
N VAL A 268 -22.45 3.60 38.80
CA VAL A 268 -22.55 2.46 37.86
C VAL A 268 -21.90 2.82 36.53
N CYS A 269 -20.93 2.00 36.11
CA CYS A 269 -20.25 2.13 34.82
C CYS A 269 -20.58 0.97 33.89
N ILE A 270 -20.81 1.31 32.64
CA ILE A 270 -21.14 0.37 31.57
C ILE A 270 -20.30 0.66 30.31
N PRO A 271 -20.19 -0.30 29.39
CA PRO A 271 -19.66 -0.01 28.06
C PRO A 271 -20.49 1.08 27.36
N GLY A 272 -19.82 2.06 26.77
CA GLY A 272 -20.52 3.14 26.06
C GLY A 272 -21.36 2.65 24.88
N MET A 273 -22.44 3.37 24.56
CA MET A 273 -23.40 3.01 23.51
C MET A 273 -24.08 1.66 23.75
N LEU A 274 -24.49 1.38 24.99
CA LEU A 274 -25.20 0.16 25.36
C LEU A 274 -26.72 0.28 25.25
N LEU A 275 -27.28 1.37 25.80
CA LEU A 275 -28.75 1.56 25.87
C LEU A 275 -29.33 2.14 24.58
N GLN A 276 -28.64 3.08 23.94
CA GLN A 276 -29.15 3.75 22.76
C GLN A 276 -29.52 2.76 21.64
N PRO A 277 -28.70 1.76 21.26
CA PRO A 277 -29.08 0.81 20.21
C PRO A 277 -30.29 -0.06 20.58
N LEU A 278 -30.53 -0.32 21.87
CA LEU A 278 -31.71 -1.05 22.32
C LEU A 278 -32.98 -0.25 22.08
N VAL A 279 -32.95 1.03 22.46
CA VAL A 279 -34.08 1.94 22.25
C VAL A 279 -34.34 2.23 20.77
N GLU A 280 -33.26 2.36 19.97
CA GLU A 280 -33.38 2.44 18.50
C GLU A 280 -34.10 1.23 17.92
N ASN A 281 -33.77 0.02 18.41
CA ASN A 281 -34.42 -1.22 17.99
C ASN A 281 -35.91 -1.24 18.32
N CYS A 282 -36.33 -0.73 19.50
CA CYS A 282 -37.74 -0.62 19.87
C CYS A 282 -38.50 0.29 18.87
N ILE A 283 -37.95 1.42 18.49
CA ILE A 283 -38.58 2.32 17.51
C ILE A 283 -38.59 1.65 16.12
N LYS A 284 -37.47 1.14 15.66
CA LYS A 284 -37.31 0.60 14.31
C LYS A 284 -38.13 -0.67 14.08
N HIS A 285 -38.13 -1.58 15.03
CA HIS A 285 -38.74 -2.91 14.89
C HIS A 285 -40.07 -3.04 15.63
N GLY A 286 -40.23 -2.37 16.78
CA GLY A 286 -41.46 -2.41 17.57
C GLY A 286 -42.60 -1.63 16.90
N PHE A 287 -42.32 -0.42 16.37
CA PHE A 287 -43.38 0.50 15.92
C PHE A 287 -43.46 0.70 14.41
N SER A 288 -42.48 0.30 13.61
CA SER A 288 -42.48 0.54 12.16
C SER A 288 -43.71 -0.02 11.43
N ARG A 289 -44.36 -1.02 12.00
CA ARG A 289 -45.58 -1.70 11.46
C ARG A 289 -46.86 -1.34 12.21
N LYS A 290 -46.81 -0.50 13.28
CA LYS A 290 -47.94 -0.23 14.15
C LYS A 290 -48.42 1.21 13.94
N VAL A 291 -49.52 1.44 13.28
CA VAL A 291 -50.07 2.81 13.01
C VAL A 291 -50.47 3.52 14.30
N SER A 292 -50.92 2.78 15.30
CA SER A 292 -51.33 3.30 16.61
C SER A 292 -50.21 3.84 17.50
N GLY A 293 -48.95 3.72 17.05
CA GLY A 293 -47.80 4.10 17.87
C GLY A 293 -47.42 3.05 18.91
N GLY A 294 -46.57 3.44 19.86
CA GLY A 294 -46.09 2.53 20.90
C GLY A 294 -45.53 3.23 22.13
N MET A 295 -45.32 2.44 23.17
CA MET A 295 -44.73 2.81 24.44
C MET A 295 -43.39 2.14 24.60
N ILE A 296 -42.37 2.90 25.02
CA ILE A 296 -41.06 2.36 25.42
C ILE A 296 -40.86 2.64 26.90
N GLN A 297 -40.47 1.62 27.64
CA GLN A 297 -40.07 1.76 29.04
C GLN A 297 -38.61 1.38 29.20
N VAL A 298 -37.85 2.25 29.85
CA VAL A 298 -36.44 2.01 30.18
C VAL A 298 -36.30 2.16 31.67
N SER A 299 -35.88 1.08 32.34
CA SER A 299 -35.71 1.15 33.79
C SER A 299 -34.36 0.60 34.20
N ALA A 300 -33.82 1.17 35.27
CA ALA A 300 -32.65 0.62 35.96
C ALA A 300 -32.92 0.53 37.46
N THR A 301 -32.54 -0.59 38.03
CA THR A 301 -32.63 -0.82 39.50
C THR A 301 -31.27 -1.25 40.00
N VAL A 302 -30.78 -0.59 41.07
CA VAL A 302 -29.54 -1.00 41.74
C VAL A 302 -29.92 -1.54 43.13
N ASP A 303 -29.68 -2.85 43.33
CA ASP A 303 -29.92 -3.53 44.55
C ASP A 303 -28.83 -4.54 44.85
N THR A 304 -28.41 -4.65 46.13
CA THR A 304 -27.46 -5.66 46.64
C THR A 304 -26.18 -5.84 45.81
N GLY A 305 -25.64 -4.71 45.30
CA GLY A 305 -24.39 -4.73 44.50
C GLY A 305 -24.55 -5.20 43.04
N ARG A 306 -25.80 -5.30 42.56
CA ARG A 306 -26.13 -5.59 41.18
C ARG A 306 -26.95 -4.49 40.57
N CYS A 307 -26.70 -4.21 39.30
CA CYS A 307 -27.54 -3.32 38.47
C CYS A 307 -28.32 -4.21 37.50
N ARG A 308 -29.64 -3.95 37.42
CA ARG A 308 -30.50 -4.54 36.41
C ARG A 308 -31.09 -3.44 35.56
N ILE A 309 -30.97 -3.57 34.25
CA ILE A 309 -31.52 -2.64 33.26
C ILE A 309 -32.53 -3.38 32.42
N VAL A 310 -33.73 -2.82 32.28
CA VAL A 310 -34.78 -3.39 31.45
C VAL A 310 -35.21 -2.34 30.40
N VAL A 311 -35.16 -2.75 29.13
CA VAL A 311 -35.74 -1.98 28.03
C VAL A 311 -36.86 -2.79 27.43
N GLU A 312 -38.07 -2.26 27.48
CA GLU A 312 -39.26 -2.94 26.97
C GLU A 312 -40.08 -2.05 26.06
N ASP A 313 -40.74 -2.64 25.08
CA ASP A 313 -41.69 -2.00 24.19
C ASP A 313 -43.03 -2.76 24.18
N ASN A 314 -44.09 -2.12 23.70
CA ASN A 314 -45.37 -2.76 23.46
C ASN A 314 -45.64 -3.01 21.97
N GLY A 315 -44.57 -3.24 21.20
CA GLY A 315 -44.61 -3.47 19.76
C GLY A 315 -44.93 -4.89 19.35
N VAL A 316 -44.36 -5.34 18.25
CA VAL A 316 -44.62 -6.71 17.68
C VAL A 316 -43.86 -7.82 18.41
N GLY A 317 -42.95 -7.49 19.32
CA GLY A 317 -42.15 -8.46 20.05
C GLY A 317 -41.04 -9.12 19.23
N TRP A 318 -40.28 -10.00 19.86
CA TRP A 318 -39.23 -10.80 19.22
C TRP A 318 -39.80 -11.90 18.39
N THR A 319 -39.40 -12.01 17.11
CA THR A 319 -39.60 -13.20 16.28
C THR A 319 -38.49 -14.22 16.58
N GLN A 320 -38.71 -15.51 16.21
CA GLN A 320 -37.69 -16.55 16.39
C GLN A 320 -36.34 -16.17 15.76
N LYS A 321 -36.35 -15.61 14.55
CA LYS A 321 -35.14 -15.08 13.88
C LYS A 321 -34.51 -13.86 14.58
N GLY A 322 -35.28 -13.06 15.29
CA GLY A 322 -34.83 -11.89 16.04
C GLY A 322 -34.18 -12.24 17.40
N ARG A 323 -34.54 -13.38 17.99
CA ARG A 323 -33.93 -13.88 19.23
C ARG A 323 -32.52 -14.40 19.05
N ASP A 324 -32.19 -14.93 17.87
CA ASP A 324 -30.82 -15.38 17.54
C ASP A 324 -29.82 -14.23 17.38
N GLY A 325 -30.29 -12.99 17.53
CA GLY A 325 -29.47 -11.79 17.61
C GLY A 325 -29.08 -11.24 16.25
N GLY A 326 -29.78 -10.18 15.80
CA GLY A 326 -29.24 -9.34 14.75
C GLY A 326 -27.89 -8.75 15.19
N ILE A 327 -27.10 -8.24 14.24
CA ILE A 327 -25.74 -7.70 14.44
C ILE A 327 -25.63 -6.78 15.67
N GLY A 328 -26.68 -5.98 15.95
CA GLY A 328 -26.73 -5.05 17.09
C GLY A 328 -26.70 -5.75 18.46
N LEU A 329 -27.54 -6.76 18.65
CA LEU A 329 -27.61 -7.51 19.92
C LEU A 329 -26.40 -8.40 20.15
N ALA A 330 -25.85 -8.99 19.08
CA ALA A 330 -24.58 -9.74 19.16
C ALA A 330 -23.44 -8.84 19.64
N ASN A 331 -23.32 -7.65 19.12
CA ASN A 331 -22.33 -6.66 19.55
C ASN A 331 -22.51 -6.22 21.00
N ILE A 332 -23.77 -6.04 21.46
CA ILE A 332 -24.07 -5.71 22.86
C ILE A 332 -23.63 -6.84 23.77
N ARG A 333 -23.96 -8.10 23.43
CA ARG A 333 -23.59 -9.30 24.21
C ARG A 333 -22.08 -9.43 24.30
N GLU A 334 -21.37 -9.25 23.21
CA GLU A 334 -19.90 -9.30 23.15
C GLU A 334 -19.28 -8.20 24.04
N ARG A 335 -19.75 -6.96 23.95
CA ARG A 335 -19.28 -5.85 24.80
C ARG A 335 -19.51 -6.11 26.28
N LEU A 336 -20.70 -6.60 26.66
CA LEU A 336 -21.02 -6.96 28.04
C LEU A 336 -20.08 -8.06 28.55
N ASN A 337 -19.85 -9.10 27.74
CA ASN A 337 -18.96 -10.20 28.09
C ASN A 337 -17.50 -9.74 28.25
N LEU A 338 -17.01 -8.89 27.33
CA LEU A 338 -15.66 -8.32 27.41
C LEU A 338 -15.48 -7.44 28.65
N TYR A 339 -16.51 -6.67 29.03
CA TYR A 339 -16.43 -5.76 30.15
C TYR A 339 -16.61 -6.45 31.52
N PHE A 340 -17.62 -7.32 31.66
CA PHE A 340 -17.98 -7.97 32.92
C PHE A 340 -17.43 -9.40 33.07
N GLY A 341 -16.70 -9.92 32.08
CA GLY A 341 -16.05 -11.21 32.16
C GLY A 341 -17.00 -12.39 32.42
N GLY A 342 -18.17 -12.37 31.77
CA GLY A 342 -19.20 -13.41 31.92
C GLY A 342 -20.06 -13.32 33.19
N ARG A 343 -19.87 -12.29 34.04
CA ARG A 343 -20.69 -12.05 35.25
C ARG A 343 -21.97 -11.25 34.95
N CYS A 344 -22.30 -11.04 33.68
CA CYS A 344 -23.51 -10.40 33.23
C CYS A 344 -24.48 -11.42 32.61
N THR A 345 -25.79 -11.12 32.69
CA THR A 345 -26.83 -11.83 31.98
C THR A 345 -27.50 -10.90 31.00
N LEU A 346 -27.84 -11.38 29.81
CA LEU A 346 -28.65 -10.67 28.82
C LEU A 346 -29.74 -11.63 28.34
N GLU A 347 -30.97 -11.35 28.75
CA GLU A 347 -32.14 -12.15 28.42
C GLU A 347 -33.07 -11.40 27.48
N LEU A 348 -33.64 -12.12 26.50
CA LEU A 348 -34.58 -11.62 25.52
C LEU A 348 -35.87 -12.40 25.61
N TYR A 349 -36.96 -11.73 25.92
CA TYR A 349 -38.27 -12.38 26.00
C TYR A 349 -39.38 -11.44 25.52
N ASN A 350 -40.56 -11.96 25.36
CA ASN A 350 -41.76 -11.22 25.04
C ASN A 350 -42.67 -11.10 26.26
N ARG A 351 -43.23 -9.91 26.46
CA ARG A 351 -44.32 -9.63 27.42
C ARG A 351 -45.51 -9.07 26.60
N GLU A 352 -45.74 -7.77 26.61
CA GLU A 352 -46.68 -7.09 25.69
C GLU A 352 -46.01 -6.77 24.34
N GLY A 353 -44.70 -6.77 24.27
CA GLY A 353 -43.82 -6.56 23.12
C GLY A 353 -42.46 -7.18 23.41
N ALA A 354 -41.40 -6.60 22.90
CA ALA A 354 -40.03 -7.07 23.11
C ALA A 354 -39.48 -6.55 24.45
N VAL A 355 -38.80 -7.44 25.18
CA VAL A 355 -38.07 -7.11 26.42
C VAL A 355 -36.62 -7.52 26.30
N VAL A 356 -35.73 -6.61 26.67
CA VAL A 356 -34.30 -6.83 26.88
C VAL A 356 -33.99 -6.60 28.34
N ASP A 357 -33.50 -7.62 29.03
CA ASP A 357 -33.18 -7.60 30.46
C ASP A 357 -31.69 -7.86 30.65
N ILE A 358 -30.96 -6.92 31.22
CA ILE A 358 -29.53 -6.98 31.43
C ILE A 358 -29.25 -6.86 32.91
N SER A 359 -28.51 -7.82 33.48
CA SER A 359 -28.09 -7.76 34.89
C SER A 359 -26.58 -8.00 35.02
N PHE A 360 -25.90 -7.15 35.80
CA PHE A 360 -24.45 -7.19 36.00
C PHE A 360 -24.07 -6.67 37.39
N PRO A 361 -22.89 -7.07 37.91
CA PRO A 361 -22.40 -6.55 39.18
C PRO A 361 -21.99 -5.10 39.09
N VAL A 362 -22.29 -4.29 40.12
CA VAL A 362 -21.78 -2.93 40.23
C VAL A 362 -20.34 -3.00 40.73
N GLU A 363 -19.41 -2.68 39.83
CA GLU A 363 -17.98 -2.58 40.17
C GLU A 363 -17.67 -1.17 40.66
N GLY A 364 -17.09 -1.04 41.84
CA GLY A 364 -16.80 0.23 42.50
C GLY A 364 -15.89 1.16 41.67
N SER A 365 -16.22 2.44 41.71
CA SER A 365 -15.58 3.63 41.12
C SER A 365 -15.34 3.66 39.61
N CYS A 366 -16.09 4.52 38.98
CA CYS A 366 -15.88 4.95 37.60
C CYS A 366 -14.70 5.92 37.51
N THR A 367 -13.46 5.46 37.66
CA THR A 367 -12.32 6.28 37.26
C THR A 367 -12.29 6.36 35.75
N VAL A 368 -12.80 7.47 35.23
CA VAL A 368 -12.70 7.81 33.79
C VAL A 368 -11.25 8.22 33.55
N HIS A 369 -10.47 7.37 32.89
CA HIS A 369 -9.17 7.74 32.34
C HIS A 369 -9.31 8.21 30.89
#